data_81e3452a49cbd5d93dcb1e9ca253b03d
#
_entry.id   81e3452a49cbd5d93dcb1e9ca253b03d
#
_cell.length_a   1.000
_cell.length_b   1.000
_cell.length_c   1.000
_cell.angle_alpha   90.00
_cell.angle_beta   90.00
_cell.angle_gamma   90.00
#
_symmetry.space_group_name_H-M   'P 1'
#
loop_
_entity.id
_entity.type
_entity.pdbx_description
1 polymer ?
#
loop_
_entity_poly.entity_id
_entity_poly.type
_entity_poly.pdbx_seq_one_letter_code
_entity_poly.pdbx_strand_id
1 'polypeptide(L)'
;MCNSSKFTSIVNLGKHPLVNRLVEKKNLKQKDPYFQLHVKQCKKCKLAQLKEIIDSKEIYKKVDYLYFSSEMPNLDKYFKSYANDLKKRFLKKNDLVVEIGCNDC
;
A
#
# COMPACT_ATOMS: atom_id res chain seq x y z
N MET A 1 10.74 4.03 14.70
CA MET A 1 10.76 2.54 14.74
C MET A 1 11.69 2.07 15.88
N CYS A 2 11.51 0.85 16.41
CA CYS A 2 12.20 0.39 17.63
C CYS A 2 13.61 -0.15 17.41
N ASN A 3 14.16 -0.12 16.22
CA ASN A 3 15.49 -0.60 15.81
C ASN A 3 15.82 -2.07 16.18
N SER A 4 14.81 -2.90 16.46
CA SER A 4 15.01 -4.32 16.73
C SER A 4 15.23 -5.10 15.45
N SER A 5 16.20 -6.01 15.45
CA SER A 5 16.45 -6.98 14.37
C SER A 5 15.75 -8.33 14.58
N LYS A 6 15.05 -8.53 15.73
CA LYS A 6 14.40 -9.81 16.07
C LYS A 6 12.98 -9.84 15.53
N PHE A 7 12.70 -10.78 14.62
CA PHE A 7 11.40 -10.94 13.96
C PHE A 7 10.91 -12.37 14.06
N THR A 8 9.57 -12.52 13.95
CA THR A 8 8.88 -13.79 13.73
C THR A 8 8.22 -13.74 12.37
N SER A 9 8.30 -14.80 11.58
CA SER A 9 7.55 -14.93 10.32
C SER A 9 6.05 -15.04 10.63
N ILE A 10 5.23 -14.27 9.91
CA ILE A 10 3.77 -14.39 9.94
C ILE A 10 3.33 -15.26 8.78
N VAL A 11 3.66 -14.83 7.55
CA VAL A 11 3.30 -15.54 6.32
C VAL A 11 4.36 -15.32 5.26
N ASN A 12 4.68 -16.37 4.53
CA ASN A 12 5.59 -16.34 3.38
C ASN A 12 4.88 -16.95 2.18
N LEU A 13 4.49 -16.11 1.25
CA LEU A 13 3.77 -16.51 0.03
C LEU A 13 4.71 -16.76 -1.15
N GLY A 14 6.04 -16.72 -0.94
CA GLY A 14 7.00 -16.90 -2.01
C GLY A 14 7.26 -15.64 -2.83
N LYS A 15 7.67 -15.83 -4.09
CA LYS A 15 7.97 -14.73 -5.01
C LYS A 15 6.78 -14.44 -5.91
N HIS A 16 6.39 -13.17 -6.01
CA HIS A 16 5.29 -12.67 -6.83
C HIS A 16 5.72 -11.48 -7.67
N PRO A 17 5.10 -11.26 -8.84
CA PRO A 17 5.23 -9.99 -9.55
C PRO A 17 4.59 -8.87 -8.75
N LEU A 18 4.87 -7.62 -9.11
CA LEU A 18 4.21 -6.48 -8.51
C LEU A 18 2.73 -6.45 -8.90
N VAL A 19 1.86 -6.23 -7.90
CA VAL A 19 0.43 -6.02 -8.12
C VAL A 19 0.20 -4.72 -8.92
N ASN A 20 -0.84 -4.71 -9.75
CA ASN A 20 -1.21 -3.59 -10.62
C ASN A 20 -0.15 -3.19 -11.67
N ARG A 21 0.88 -4.01 -11.87
CA ARG A 21 1.82 -3.86 -12.95
C ARG A 21 1.27 -4.52 -14.21
N LEU A 22 0.49 -3.79 -14.99
CA LEU A 22 -0.01 -4.29 -16.26
C LEU A 22 1.12 -4.33 -17.30
N VAL A 23 1.19 -5.42 -18.06
CA VAL A 23 2.21 -5.63 -19.09
C VAL A 23 1.66 -5.19 -20.43
N GLU A 24 2.29 -4.20 -21.07
CA GLU A 24 1.94 -3.79 -22.43
C GLU A 24 2.19 -4.90 -23.46
N LYS A 25 1.37 -4.95 -24.51
CA LYS A 25 1.46 -5.96 -25.57
C LYS A 25 2.86 -6.12 -26.15
N LYS A 26 3.61 -5.02 -26.32
CA LYS A 26 5.01 -5.04 -26.81
C LYS A 26 5.99 -5.73 -25.87
N ASN A 27 5.65 -5.84 -24.58
CA ASN A 27 6.49 -6.36 -23.50
C ASN A 27 6.12 -7.78 -23.05
N LEU A 28 5.12 -8.43 -23.67
CA LEU A 28 4.63 -9.76 -23.26
C LEU A 28 5.70 -10.86 -23.27
N LYS A 29 6.79 -10.69 -24.05
CA LYS A 29 7.92 -11.63 -24.09
C LYS A 29 8.99 -11.36 -23.04
N GLN A 30 8.91 -10.25 -22.31
CA GLN A 30 9.85 -9.90 -21.26
C GLN A 30 9.45 -10.61 -19.95
N LYS A 31 10.44 -11.05 -19.19
CA LYS A 31 10.18 -11.63 -17.86
C LYS A 31 9.86 -10.52 -16.86
N ASP A 32 8.76 -10.65 -16.16
CA ASP A 32 8.45 -9.78 -15.04
C ASP A 32 9.45 -9.96 -13.89
N PRO A 33 9.81 -8.89 -13.18
CA PRO A 33 10.54 -9.02 -11.94
C PRO A 33 9.64 -9.61 -10.84
N TYR A 34 10.21 -10.52 -10.05
CA TYR A 34 9.53 -11.18 -8.94
C TYR A 34 10.18 -10.76 -7.62
N PHE A 35 9.35 -10.46 -6.64
CA PHE A 35 9.75 -10.00 -5.31
C PHE A 35 9.21 -10.92 -4.23
N GLN A 36 9.95 -11.07 -3.14
CA GLN A 36 9.56 -11.93 -2.03
C GLN A 36 8.40 -11.32 -1.25
N LEU A 37 7.23 -11.96 -1.26
CA LEU A 37 6.08 -11.57 -0.45
C LEU A 37 6.10 -12.31 0.89
N HIS A 38 6.82 -11.76 1.85
CA HIS A 38 7.01 -12.34 3.17
C HIS A 38 6.75 -11.28 4.25
N VAL A 39 5.72 -11.50 5.05
CA VAL A 39 5.37 -10.65 6.19
C VAL A 39 6.01 -11.21 7.47
N LYS A 40 6.66 -10.33 8.21
CA LYS A 40 7.25 -10.63 9.51
C LYS A 40 6.78 -9.64 10.57
N GLN A 41 6.74 -10.08 11.83
CA GLN A 41 6.40 -9.24 12.98
C GLN A 41 7.61 -9.00 13.85
N CYS A 42 7.85 -7.76 14.23
CA CYS A 42 8.88 -7.42 15.21
C CYS A 42 8.55 -8.01 16.59
N LYS A 43 9.49 -8.75 17.19
CA LYS A 43 9.28 -9.34 18.52
C LYS A 43 9.16 -8.28 19.63
N LYS A 44 9.79 -7.09 19.45
CA LYS A 44 9.81 -6.01 20.45
C LYS A 44 8.55 -5.13 20.35
N CYS A 45 8.33 -4.45 19.23
CA CYS A 45 7.24 -3.48 19.10
C CYS A 45 5.98 -4.00 18.39
N LYS A 46 5.97 -5.28 17.98
CA LYS A 46 4.85 -5.97 17.34
C LYS A 46 4.48 -5.43 15.94
N LEU A 47 5.23 -4.47 15.40
CA LEU A 47 5.01 -3.99 14.04
C LEU A 47 5.11 -5.14 13.03
N ALA A 48 4.08 -5.33 12.22
CA ALA A 48 4.10 -6.20 11.06
C ALA A 48 4.64 -5.45 9.85
N GLN A 49 5.55 -6.06 9.10
CA GLN A 49 6.17 -5.44 7.92
C GLN A 49 6.62 -6.48 6.90
N LEU A 50 6.81 -6.06 5.67
CA LEU A 50 7.44 -6.90 4.65
C LEU A 50 8.92 -7.15 4.99
N LYS A 51 9.39 -8.34 4.67
CA LYS A 51 10.82 -8.71 4.81
C LYS A 51 11.67 -7.98 3.79
N GLU A 52 11.20 -7.88 2.56
CA GLU A 52 11.85 -7.20 1.46
C GLU A 52 11.20 -5.83 1.24
N ILE A 53 12.03 -4.81 1.07
CA ILE A 53 11.58 -3.44 0.72
C ILE A 53 11.87 -3.25 -0.76
N ILE A 54 10.84 -3.05 -1.54
CA ILE A 54 10.96 -2.76 -2.97
C ILE A 54 11.17 -1.26 -3.14
N ASP A 55 12.11 -0.88 -4.02
CA ASP A 55 12.32 0.54 -4.34
C ASP A 55 11.02 1.14 -4.88
N SER A 56 10.61 2.29 -4.34
CA SER A 56 9.41 3.01 -4.75
C SER A 56 9.40 3.36 -6.25
N LYS A 57 10.57 3.50 -6.87
CA LYS A 57 10.69 3.71 -8.32
C LYS A 57 10.19 2.50 -9.12
N GLU A 58 10.38 1.28 -8.62
CA GLU A 58 9.86 0.07 -9.28
C GLU A 58 8.34 0.03 -9.26
N ILE A 59 7.72 0.57 -8.19
CA ILE A 59 6.26 0.54 -7.98
C ILE A 59 5.58 1.72 -8.73
N TYR A 60 6.14 2.94 -8.64
CA TYR A 60 5.43 4.17 -9.02
C TYR A 60 6.02 4.91 -10.22
N LYS A 61 7.30 4.67 -10.59
CA LYS A 61 7.95 5.47 -11.65
C LYS A 61 8.20 4.73 -12.95
N LYS A 62 8.35 3.41 -12.90
CA LYS A 62 8.66 2.58 -14.08
C LYS A 62 7.42 2.07 -14.81
N VAL A 63 6.27 2.20 -14.19
CA VAL A 63 4.97 1.76 -14.73
C VAL A 63 3.91 2.76 -14.33
N ASP A 64 2.86 2.87 -15.14
CA ASP A 64 1.68 3.61 -14.74
C ASP A 64 1.00 2.88 -13.59
N TYR A 65 0.92 3.54 -12.45
CA TYR A 65 0.24 2.98 -11.28
C TYR A 65 -1.26 3.21 -11.42
N LEU A 66 -1.97 2.18 -11.86
CA LEU A 66 -3.37 2.24 -12.28
C LEU A 66 -4.37 1.88 -11.16
N TYR A 67 -3.98 2.04 -9.91
CA TYR A 67 -4.91 1.84 -8.80
C TYR A 67 -5.56 3.17 -8.40
N PHE A 68 -6.84 3.31 -8.67
CA PHE A 68 -7.65 4.46 -8.27
C PHE A 68 -8.71 4.01 -7.27
N SER A 69 -8.70 4.61 -6.09
CA SER A 69 -9.65 4.26 -5.03
C SER A 69 -11.09 4.60 -5.39
N SER A 70 -11.30 5.67 -6.19
CA SER A 70 -12.62 6.09 -6.68
C SER A 70 -13.28 5.08 -7.61
N GLU A 71 -12.48 4.26 -8.32
CA GLU A 71 -12.98 3.24 -9.25
C GLU A 71 -13.36 1.91 -8.57
N MET A 72 -13.04 1.76 -7.29
CA MET A 72 -13.32 0.53 -6.56
C MET A 72 -14.76 0.48 -6.05
N PRO A 73 -15.52 -0.58 -6.36
CA PRO A 73 -16.91 -0.72 -5.90
C PRO A 73 -17.04 -0.54 -4.39
N ASN A 74 -17.98 0.30 -3.97
CA ASN A 74 -18.32 0.60 -2.57
C ASN A 74 -17.26 1.34 -1.73
N LEU A 75 -16.03 1.57 -2.21
CA LEU A 75 -15.05 2.36 -1.46
C LEU A 75 -15.49 3.82 -1.30
N ASP A 76 -16.13 4.40 -2.30
CA ASP A 76 -16.70 5.76 -2.23
C ASP A 76 -17.66 5.92 -1.03
N LYS A 77 -18.59 4.98 -0.84
CA LYS A 77 -19.51 4.99 0.31
C LYS A 77 -18.77 4.85 1.62
N TYR A 78 -17.77 3.97 1.67
CA TYR A 78 -16.95 3.78 2.85
C TYR A 78 -16.17 5.04 3.23
N PHE A 79 -15.47 5.65 2.28
CA PHE A 79 -14.68 6.86 2.53
C PHE A 79 -15.55 8.06 2.91
N LYS A 80 -16.72 8.23 2.27
CA LYS A 80 -17.69 9.25 2.68
C LYS A 80 -18.17 9.07 4.12
N SER A 81 -18.49 7.84 4.51
CA SER A 81 -18.87 7.50 5.89
C SER A 81 -17.74 7.77 6.87
N TYR A 82 -16.52 7.34 6.53
CA TYR A 82 -15.32 7.55 7.33
C TYR A 82 -15.00 9.04 7.52
N ALA A 83 -14.99 9.81 6.44
CA ALA A 83 -14.77 11.26 6.49
C ALA A 83 -15.81 11.97 7.36
N ASN A 84 -17.09 11.60 7.26
CA ASN A 84 -18.16 12.14 8.09
C ASN A 84 -17.97 11.80 9.57
N ASP A 85 -17.53 10.58 9.89
CA ASP A 85 -17.24 10.19 11.28
C ASP A 85 -16.06 10.98 11.85
N LEU A 86 -14.97 11.11 11.10
CA LEU A 86 -13.81 11.94 11.49
C LEU A 86 -14.20 13.39 11.71
N LYS A 87 -14.99 13.96 10.78
CA LYS A 87 -15.49 15.33 10.90
C LYS A 87 -16.28 15.54 12.19
N LYS A 88 -17.22 14.63 12.51
CA LYS A 88 -18.05 14.73 13.70
C LYS A 88 -17.26 14.59 15.00
N ARG A 89 -16.23 13.76 15.02
CA ARG A 89 -15.48 13.42 16.24
C ARG A 89 -14.34 14.35 16.55
N PHE A 90 -13.68 14.88 15.53
CA PHE A 90 -12.39 15.55 15.70
C PHE A 90 -12.33 16.97 15.15
N LEU A 91 -13.20 17.35 14.21
CA LEU A 91 -13.08 18.64 13.51
C LEU A 91 -14.06 19.70 13.98
N LYS A 92 -13.57 20.94 14.03
CA LYS A 92 -14.36 22.15 14.21
C LYS A 92 -14.43 22.92 12.89
N LYS A 93 -15.27 23.96 12.86
CA LYS A 93 -15.36 24.86 11.70
C LYS A 93 -13.99 25.51 11.45
N ASN A 94 -13.53 25.46 10.19
CA ASN A 94 -12.24 25.99 9.72
C ASN A 94 -10.98 25.22 10.14
N ASP A 95 -11.09 24.01 10.68
CA ASP A 95 -9.91 23.16 10.89
C ASP A 95 -9.31 22.72 9.55
N LEU A 96 -7.98 22.70 9.48
CA LEU A 96 -7.23 22.18 8.36
C LEU A 96 -7.05 20.66 8.51
N VAL A 97 -7.40 19.93 7.48
CA VAL A 97 -7.13 18.49 7.38
C VAL A 97 -6.05 18.25 6.32
N VAL A 98 -5.04 17.47 6.67
CA VAL A 98 -3.99 17.04 5.75
C VAL A 98 -4.00 15.54 5.65
N GLU A 99 -4.18 15.02 4.45
CA GLU A 99 -4.11 13.59 4.16
C GLU A 99 -2.85 13.26 3.39
N ILE A 100 -2.07 12.29 3.88
CA ILE A 100 -0.83 11.85 3.25
C ILE A 100 -1.12 10.58 2.43
N GLY A 101 -0.87 10.64 1.12
CA GLY A 101 -1.12 9.51 0.22
C GLY A 101 -2.60 9.33 -0.13
N CYS A 102 -3.31 10.43 -0.33
CA CYS A 102 -4.74 10.48 -0.63
C CYS A 102 -5.13 9.79 -1.96
N ASN A 103 -4.16 9.33 -2.76
CA ASN A 103 -4.38 8.69 -4.06
C ASN A 103 -5.03 9.67 -5.06
N ASP A 104 -6.26 9.42 -5.45
CA ASP A 104 -7.02 10.14 -6.49
C ASP A 104 -8.18 10.98 -5.91
N CYS A 105 -8.01 11.47 -4.68
CA CYS A 105 -9.03 12.29 -4.00
C CYS A 105 -9.34 13.63 -4.70
#